data_ff2daab651effce40720c688e0925118
#
_entry.id   ff2daab651effce40720c688e0925118
#
_cell.length_a   1.000
_cell.length_b   1.000
_cell.length_c   1.000
_cell.angle_alpha   90.00
_cell.angle_beta   90.00
_cell.angle_gamma   90.00
#
_symmetry.space_group_name_H-M   'P 1'
#
loop_
_entity.id
_entity.type
_entity.pdbx_description
1 polymer ?
#
loop_
_entity_poly.entity_id
_entity_poly.type
_entity_poly.pdbx_seq_one_letter_code
_entity_poly.pdbx_strand_id
1 'polypeptide(L)'
;SMQYSLAQTERSLQQLDRTIAQTKKQVALGIATKNTLSGLQSQRELLAAQQKSAQTSADSLRNTLAIQCGYPTGTEITIEALPGVTNEQLAAIDYEKDLAAALENSYSIWSASDSVRKASDDYENDVTNNLHAYEAAKIQRDATEESVKSSFRKLYKTMQEKITAMAAAQGDLTQAQKTFAVSELQYKRGMISRLKYEE
;
A
#
# COMPACT_ATOMS: atom_id res chain seq x y z
N SER A 1 -3.94 2.65 -4.18
CA SER A 1 -2.59 2.73 -4.78
C SER A 1 -2.60 2.44 -6.29
N MET A 2 -3.36 1.47 -6.78
CA MET A 2 -3.41 1.12 -8.22
C MET A 2 -4.00 2.25 -9.10
N GLN A 3 -5.04 2.94 -8.65
CA GLN A 3 -5.57 4.12 -9.33
C GLN A 3 -4.53 5.25 -9.46
N TYR A 4 -3.73 5.45 -8.41
CA TYR A 4 -2.64 6.42 -8.44
C TYR A 4 -1.55 6.04 -9.44
N SER A 5 -1.14 4.77 -9.49
CA SER A 5 -0.13 4.30 -10.46
C SER A 5 -0.63 4.38 -11.90
N LEU A 6 -1.91 4.11 -12.16
CA LEU A 6 -2.52 4.30 -13.48
C LEU A 6 -2.51 5.78 -13.89
N ALA A 7 -2.91 6.70 -12.99
CA ALA A 7 -2.87 8.13 -13.26
C ALA A 7 -1.44 8.65 -13.50
N GLN A 8 -0.45 8.11 -12.80
CA GLN A 8 0.96 8.44 -13.02
C GLN A 8 1.44 7.94 -14.39
N THR A 9 1.09 6.71 -14.77
CA THR A 9 1.45 6.15 -16.09
C THR A 9 0.81 6.96 -17.22
N GLU A 10 -0.43 7.41 -17.05
CA GLU A 10 -1.12 8.26 -18.02
C GLU A 10 -0.41 9.61 -18.20
N ARG A 11 0.01 10.26 -17.11
CA ARG A 11 0.81 11.50 -17.19
C ARG A 11 2.13 11.27 -17.92
N SER A 12 2.81 10.15 -17.63
CA SER A 12 4.06 9.79 -18.31
C SER A 12 3.85 9.57 -19.81
N LEU A 13 2.74 8.95 -20.22
CA LEU A 13 2.36 8.80 -21.64
C LEU A 13 2.12 10.16 -22.29
N GLN A 14 1.38 11.06 -21.64
CA GLN A 14 1.12 12.41 -22.16
C GLN A 14 2.43 13.19 -22.34
N GLN A 15 3.36 13.11 -21.38
CA GLN A 15 4.66 13.75 -21.48
C GLN A 15 5.48 13.17 -22.65
N LEU A 16 5.48 11.84 -22.79
CA LEU A 16 6.18 11.17 -23.89
C LEU A 16 5.59 11.51 -25.25
N ASP A 17 4.25 11.63 -25.37
CA ASP A 17 3.58 12.09 -26.59
C ASP A 17 4.00 13.52 -26.98
N ARG A 18 4.14 14.43 -26.02
CA ARG A 18 4.67 15.79 -26.24
C ARG A 18 6.11 15.75 -26.74
N THR A 19 6.96 14.92 -26.10
CA THR A 19 8.36 14.74 -26.51
C THR A 19 8.47 14.20 -27.94
N ILE A 20 7.65 13.20 -28.28
CA ILE A 20 7.57 12.64 -29.64
C ILE A 20 7.15 13.71 -30.65
N ALA A 21 6.13 14.51 -30.33
CA ALA A 21 5.67 15.60 -31.22
C ALA A 21 6.78 16.65 -31.46
N GLN A 22 7.54 16.98 -30.43
CA GLN A 22 8.68 17.90 -30.53
C GLN A 22 9.82 17.29 -31.35
N THR A 23 10.18 16.03 -31.07
CA THR A 23 11.25 15.31 -31.79
C THR A 23 10.88 15.14 -33.26
N LYS A 24 9.61 14.90 -33.60
CA LYS A 24 9.16 14.91 -35.03
C LYS A 24 9.49 16.21 -35.76
N LYS A 25 9.27 17.35 -35.10
CA LYS A 25 9.63 18.68 -35.66
C LYS A 25 11.14 18.81 -35.82
N GLN A 26 11.92 18.37 -34.84
CA GLN A 26 13.38 18.40 -34.87
C GLN A 26 13.95 17.51 -35.99
N VAL A 27 13.37 16.32 -36.19
CA VAL A 27 13.74 15.44 -37.31
C VAL A 27 13.45 16.10 -38.65
N ALA A 28 12.29 16.78 -38.81
CA ALA A 28 11.95 17.51 -40.03
C ALA A 28 12.92 18.68 -40.32
N LEU A 29 13.52 19.27 -39.30
CA LEU A 29 14.53 20.33 -39.40
C LEU A 29 15.97 19.78 -39.48
N GLY A 30 16.16 18.47 -39.49
CA GLY A 30 17.52 17.84 -39.49
C GLY A 30 18.29 17.93 -38.17
N ILE A 31 17.64 18.37 -37.09
CA ILE A 31 18.28 18.56 -35.76
C ILE A 31 18.32 17.25 -34.95
N ALA A 32 17.36 16.35 -35.19
CA ALA A 32 17.30 15.03 -34.54
C ALA A 32 17.26 13.91 -35.57
N THR A 33 17.61 12.69 -35.17
CA THR A 33 17.63 11.53 -36.06
C THR A 33 16.29 10.77 -36.05
N LYS A 34 15.98 10.08 -37.14
CA LYS A 34 14.83 9.16 -37.19
C LYS A 34 14.94 8.05 -36.15
N ASN A 35 16.15 7.63 -35.83
CA ASN A 35 16.41 6.60 -34.85
C ASN A 35 16.00 7.05 -33.44
N THR A 36 16.28 8.30 -33.07
CA THR A 36 15.81 8.91 -31.81
C THR A 36 14.28 8.91 -31.73
N LEU A 37 13.62 9.30 -32.83
CA LEU A 37 12.16 9.29 -32.86
C LEU A 37 11.57 7.87 -32.73
N SER A 38 12.14 6.89 -33.43
CA SER A 38 11.73 5.49 -33.34
C SER A 38 11.88 4.94 -31.92
N GLY A 39 13.01 5.24 -31.24
CA GLY A 39 13.23 4.85 -29.85
C GLY A 39 12.16 5.39 -28.89
N LEU A 40 11.78 6.68 -29.04
CA LEU A 40 10.70 7.27 -28.24
C LEU A 40 9.33 6.64 -28.53
N GLN A 41 9.05 6.29 -29.80
CA GLN A 41 7.81 5.60 -30.17
C GLN A 41 7.74 4.20 -29.56
N SER A 42 8.82 3.43 -29.62
CA SER A 42 8.88 2.11 -28.97
C SER A 42 8.71 2.20 -27.45
N GLN A 43 9.32 3.21 -26.82
CA GLN A 43 9.14 3.46 -25.37
C GLN A 43 7.68 3.78 -25.05
N ARG A 44 7.01 4.57 -25.89
CA ARG A 44 5.57 4.87 -25.75
C ARG A 44 4.70 3.62 -25.84
N GLU A 45 4.98 2.75 -26.82
CA GLU A 45 4.24 1.49 -27.01
C GLU A 45 4.39 0.56 -25.79
N LEU A 46 5.61 0.45 -25.26
CA LEU A 46 5.88 -0.34 -24.06
C LEU A 46 5.10 0.21 -22.85
N LEU A 47 5.13 1.52 -22.64
CA LEU A 47 4.43 2.16 -21.52
C LEU A 47 2.89 2.04 -21.67
N ALA A 48 2.36 2.12 -22.90
CA ALA A 48 0.95 1.90 -23.19
C ALA A 48 0.52 0.44 -22.93
N ALA A 49 1.38 -0.52 -23.27
CA ALA A 49 1.15 -1.94 -22.94
C ALA A 49 1.14 -2.19 -21.43
N GLN A 50 2.05 -1.56 -20.68
CA GLN A 50 2.07 -1.62 -19.22
C GLN A 50 0.82 -1.01 -18.60
N GLN A 51 0.34 0.14 -19.11
CA GLN A 51 -0.91 0.76 -18.67
C GLN A 51 -2.10 -0.18 -18.89
N LYS A 52 -2.20 -0.79 -20.06
CA LYS A 52 -3.27 -1.73 -20.40
C LYS A 52 -3.26 -2.96 -19.47
N SER A 53 -2.08 -3.52 -19.21
CA SER A 53 -1.92 -4.64 -18.27
C SER A 53 -2.34 -4.28 -16.84
N ALA A 54 -1.94 -3.09 -16.35
CA ALA A 54 -2.34 -2.61 -15.04
C ALA A 54 -3.85 -2.36 -14.96
N GLN A 55 -4.48 -1.83 -16.02
CA GLN A 55 -5.93 -1.65 -16.10
C GLN A 55 -6.66 -3.00 -16.03
N THR A 56 -6.22 -3.99 -16.83
CA THR A 56 -6.79 -5.35 -16.80
C THR A 56 -6.68 -5.98 -15.41
N SER A 57 -5.55 -5.79 -14.73
CA SER A 57 -5.36 -6.27 -13.36
C SER A 57 -6.30 -5.58 -12.38
N ALA A 58 -6.51 -4.26 -12.51
CA ALA A 58 -7.44 -3.50 -11.69
C ALA A 58 -8.89 -3.98 -11.86
N ASP A 59 -9.30 -4.23 -13.11
CA ASP A 59 -10.65 -4.71 -13.43
C ASP A 59 -10.87 -6.13 -12.92
N SER A 60 -9.86 -6.99 -13.03
CA SER A 60 -9.88 -8.34 -12.44
C SER A 60 -10.04 -8.31 -10.91
N LEU A 61 -9.30 -7.43 -10.22
CA LEU A 61 -9.42 -7.27 -8.77
C LEU A 61 -10.78 -6.73 -8.36
N ARG A 62 -11.35 -5.76 -9.09
CA ARG A 62 -12.71 -5.26 -8.85
C ARG A 62 -13.74 -6.37 -9.00
N ASN A 63 -13.61 -7.17 -10.05
CA ASN A 63 -14.50 -8.28 -10.30
C ASN A 63 -14.42 -9.35 -9.19
N THR A 64 -13.20 -9.67 -8.75
CA THR A 64 -12.99 -10.58 -7.62
C THR A 64 -13.64 -10.05 -6.35
N LEU A 65 -13.47 -8.76 -6.06
CA LEU A 65 -14.11 -8.12 -4.90
C LEU A 65 -15.63 -8.14 -5.01
N ALA A 66 -16.20 -7.86 -6.19
CA ALA A 66 -17.64 -7.94 -6.41
C ALA A 66 -18.18 -9.34 -6.09
N ILE A 67 -17.51 -10.39 -6.59
CA ILE A 67 -17.88 -11.78 -6.33
C ILE A 67 -17.80 -12.10 -4.82
N GLN A 68 -16.74 -11.67 -4.14
CA GLN A 68 -16.59 -11.87 -2.68
C GLN A 68 -17.68 -11.15 -1.87
N CYS A 69 -18.20 -10.04 -2.38
CA CYS A 69 -19.33 -9.32 -1.80
C CYS A 69 -20.70 -9.92 -2.20
N GLY A 70 -20.76 -11.01 -2.96
CA GLY A 70 -21.99 -11.67 -3.39
C GLY A 70 -22.64 -11.08 -4.63
N TYR A 71 -21.96 -10.18 -5.36
CA TYR A 71 -22.47 -9.62 -6.62
C TYR A 71 -22.13 -10.52 -7.82
N PRO A 72 -22.95 -10.52 -8.88
CA PRO A 72 -22.64 -11.23 -10.11
C PRO A 72 -21.35 -10.71 -10.78
N THR A 73 -20.69 -11.59 -11.54
CA THR A 73 -19.54 -11.24 -12.37
C THR A 73 -19.89 -10.10 -13.35
N GLY A 74 -19.02 -9.10 -13.43
CA GLY A 74 -19.22 -7.92 -14.32
C GLY A 74 -20.05 -6.80 -13.69
N THR A 75 -20.46 -6.91 -12.41
CA THR A 75 -21.09 -5.80 -11.71
C THR A 75 -20.08 -4.68 -11.48
N GLU A 76 -20.39 -3.47 -11.95
CA GLU A 76 -19.59 -2.29 -11.63
C GLU A 76 -19.77 -1.93 -10.15
N ILE A 77 -18.68 -2.02 -9.39
CA ILE A 77 -18.62 -1.58 -8.02
C ILE A 77 -17.78 -0.32 -7.89
N THR A 78 -18.30 0.66 -7.17
CA THR A 78 -17.55 1.87 -6.81
C THR A 78 -16.88 1.61 -5.47
N ILE A 79 -15.55 1.72 -5.44
CA ILE A 79 -14.77 1.60 -4.22
C ILE A 79 -14.57 3.02 -3.68
N GLU A 80 -15.17 3.31 -2.55
CA GLU A 80 -14.96 4.58 -1.85
C GLU A 80 -13.54 4.66 -1.29
N ALA A 81 -13.10 5.88 -1.00
CA ALA A 81 -11.84 6.09 -0.31
C ALA A 81 -11.88 5.41 1.07
N LEU A 82 -10.79 4.75 1.44
CA LEU A 82 -10.66 4.22 2.80
C LEU A 82 -10.83 5.36 3.81
N PRO A 83 -11.55 5.11 4.93
CA PRO A 83 -11.68 6.10 5.99
C PRO A 83 -10.28 6.51 6.47
N GLY A 84 -10.04 7.81 6.53
CA GLY A 84 -8.80 8.34 7.07
C GLY A 84 -8.73 8.12 8.57
N VAL A 85 -7.53 7.91 9.09
CA VAL A 85 -7.28 7.89 10.53
C VAL A 85 -7.10 9.32 11.00
N THR A 86 -7.86 9.74 12.03
CA THR A 86 -7.75 11.11 12.58
C THR A 86 -6.59 11.23 13.57
N ASN A 87 -6.13 12.46 13.80
CA ASN A 87 -5.07 12.69 14.78
C ASN A 87 -5.51 12.31 16.20
N GLU A 88 -6.79 12.44 16.53
CA GLU A 88 -7.35 12.01 17.82
C GLU A 88 -7.27 10.48 17.97
N GLN A 89 -7.59 9.74 16.90
CA GLN A 89 -7.46 8.28 16.90
C GLN A 89 -5.99 7.84 17.07
N LEU A 90 -5.06 8.53 16.41
CA LEU A 90 -3.62 8.25 16.57
C LEU A 90 -3.12 8.58 17.98
N ALA A 91 -3.58 9.68 18.57
CA ALA A 91 -3.20 10.07 19.92
C ALA A 91 -3.82 9.18 21.03
N ALA A 92 -4.93 8.50 20.72
CA ALA A 92 -5.59 7.58 21.66
C ALA A 92 -4.91 6.20 21.76
N ILE A 93 -3.95 5.91 20.88
CA ILE A 93 -3.24 4.62 20.86
C ILE A 93 -2.24 4.58 22.04
N ASP A 94 -2.45 3.63 22.95
CA ASP A 94 -1.59 3.35 24.08
C ASP A 94 -1.05 1.92 23.95
N TYR A 95 0.28 1.78 23.82
CA TYR A 95 0.90 0.49 23.58
C TYR A 95 0.59 -0.56 24.66
N GLU A 96 0.72 -0.19 25.93
CA GLU A 96 0.56 -1.14 27.05
C GLU A 96 -0.90 -1.54 27.21
N LYS A 97 -1.81 -0.57 27.14
CA LYS A 97 -3.25 -0.81 27.22
C LYS A 97 -3.75 -1.66 26.05
N ASP A 98 -3.33 -1.32 24.85
CA ASP A 98 -3.78 -1.99 23.63
C ASP A 98 -3.16 -3.39 23.52
N LEU A 99 -1.91 -3.59 23.99
CA LEU A 99 -1.30 -4.90 24.11
C LEU A 99 -2.07 -5.78 25.11
N ALA A 100 -2.41 -5.26 26.28
CA ALA A 100 -3.19 -6.00 27.27
C ALA A 100 -4.55 -6.44 26.70
N ALA A 101 -5.26 -5.53 26.02
CA ALA A 101 -6.51 -5.84 25.36
C ALA A 101 -6.35 -6.87 24.23
N ALA A 102 -5.27 -6.80 23.45
CA ALA A 102 -4.97 -7.76 22.39
C ALA A 102 -4.70 -9.16 22.93
N LEU A 103 -3.99 -9.27 24.07
CA LEU A 103 -3.74 -10.55 24.72
C LEU A 103 -5.03 -11.16 25.28
N GLU A 104 -5.86 -10.36 25.94
CA GLU A 104 -7.13 -10.79 26.53
C GLU A 104 -8.13 -11.28 25.46
N ASN A 105 -8.19 -10.60 24.31
CA ASN A 105 -9.13 -10.89 23.22
C ASN A 105 -8.56 -11.83 22.14
N SER A 106 -7.37 -12.39 22.35
CA SER A 106 -6.74 -13.27 21.36
C SER A 106 -7.35 -14.66 21.35
N TYR A 107 -8.01 -15.03 20.24
CA TYR A 107 -8.54 -16.37 20.03
C TYR A 107 -7.45 -17.45 20.11
N SER A 108 -6.24 -17.17 19.61
CA SER A 108 -5.14 -18.15 19.66
C SER A 108 -4.68 -18.44 21.10
N ILE A 109 -4.63 -17.42 21.95
CA ILE A 109 -4.31 -17.59 23.38
C ILE A 109 -5.45 -18.32 24.10
N TRP A 110 -6.70 -17.94 23.80
CA TRP A 110 -7.86 -18.64 24.35
C TRP A 110 -7.85 -20.13 23.98
N SER A 111 -7.63 -20.46 22.71
CA SER A 111 -7.59 -21.84 22.21
C SER A 111 -6.43 -22.65 22.82
N ALA A 112 -5.25 -22.03 22.96
CA ALA A 112 -4.11 -22.66 23.63
C ALA A 112 -4.37 -22.89 25.13
N SER A 113 -5.06 -21.95 25.79
CA SER A 113 -5.46 -22.09 27.20
C SER A 113 -6.50 -23.18 27.40
N ASP A 114 -7.46 -23.32 26.46
CA ASP A 114 -8.44 -24.42 26.46
C ASP A 114 -7.74 -25.79 26.29
N SER A 115 -6.69 -25.83 25.47
CA SER A 115 -5.86 -27.04 25.31
C SER A 115 -5.11 -27.41 26.59
N VAL A 116 -4.60 -26.41 27.31
CA VAL A 116 -3.99 -26.63 28.64
C VAL A 116 -5.01 -27.17 29.64
N ARG A 117 -6.23 -26.59 29.66
CA ARG A 117 -7.31 -27.07 30.55
C ARG A 117 -7.67 -28.51 30.26
N LYS A 118 -7.86 -28.90 28.99
CA LYS A 118 -8.15 -30.28 28.59
C LYS A 118 -7.01 -31.25 29.00
N ALA A 119 -5.77 -30.86 28.72
CA ALA A 119 -4.62 -31.67 29.12
C ALA A 119 -4.47 -31.76 30.63
N SER A 120 -4.91 -30.75 31.41
CA SER A 120 -4.97 -30.80 32.88
C SER A 120 -6.01 -31.79 33.36
N ASP A 121 -7.21 -31.79 32.77
CA ASP A 121 -8.28 -32.73 33.10
C ASP A 121 -7.84 -34.18 32.82
N ASP A 122 -7.15 -34.44 31.71
CA ASP A 122 -6.61 -35.75 31.34
C ASP A 122 -5.47 -36.17 32.31
N TYR A 123 -4.61 -35.23 32.71
CA TYR A 123 -3.54 -35.47 33.67
C TYR A 123 -4.06 -35.82 35.07
N GLU A 124 -5.11 -35.16 35.56
CA GLU A 124 -5.75 -35.49 36.82
C GLU A 124 -6.33 -36.91 36.85
N ASN A 125 -6.81 -37.37 35.67
CA ASN A 125 -7.38 -38.73 35.51
C ASN A 125 -6.28 -39.82 35.40
N ASP A 126 -5.12 -39.54 34.79
CA ASP A 126 -3.98 -40.45 34.64
C ASP A 126 -2.66 -39.69 34.64
N VAL A 127 -2.11 -39.48 35.83
CA VAL A 127 -0.86 -38.75 36.06
C VAL A 127 0.33 -39.35 35.35
N THR A 128 0.40 -40.66 35.25
CA THR A 128 1.60 -41.37 34.76
C THR A 128 1.77 -41.22 33.27
N ASN A 129 0.68 -41.21 32.50
CA ASN A 129 0.72 -41.18 31.03
C ASN A 129 0.54 -39.77 30.43
N ASN A 130 -0.04 -38.83 31.20
CA ASN A 130 -0.45 -37.53 30.64
C ASN A 130 0.40 -36.33 31.10
N LEU A 131 1.39 -36.50 31.97
CA LEU A 131 2.26 -35.42 32.45
C LEU A 131 2.94 -34.66 31.31
N HIS A 132 3.54 -35.37 30.35
CA HIS A 132 4.25 -34.71 29.25
C HIS A 132 3.31 -33.96 28.31
N ALA A 133 2.09 -34.45 28.09
CA ALA A 133 1.08 -33.75 27.29
C ALA A 133 0.65 -32.44 27.96
N TYR A 134 0.45 -32.46 29.28
CA TYR A 134 0.11 -31.27 30.06
C TYR A 134 1.23 -30.22 30.03
N GLU A 135 2.48 -30.64 30.26
CA GLU A 135 3.64 -29.75 30.19
C GLU A 135 3.83 -29.17 28.79
N ALA A 136 3.69 -29.99 27.75
CA ALA A 136 3.77 -29.53 26.36
C ALA A 136 2.66 -28.50 26.02
N ALA A 137 1.45 -28.71 26.51
CA ALA A 137 0.35 -27.77 26.32
C ALA A 137 0.64 -26.41 26.99
N LYS A 138 1.23 -26.39 28.17
CA LYS A 138 1.64 -25.15 28.86
C LYS A 138 2.71 -24.41 28.06
N ILE A 139 3.76 -25.12 27.63
CA ILE A 139 4.83 -24.53 26.81
C ILE A 139 4.25 -23.93 25.52
N GLN A 140 3.32 -24.65 24.88
CA GLN A 140 2.67 -24.18 23.66
C GLN A 140 1.81 -22.92 23.89
N ARG A 141 1.10 -22.85 25.02
CA ARG A 141 0.35 -21.64 25.41
C ARG A 141 1.29 -20.44 25.59
N ASP A 142 2.40 -20.63 26.31
CA ASP A 142 3.37 -19.57 26.58
C ASP A 142 4.04 -19.09 25.26
N ALA A 143 4.40 -20.04 24.39
CA ALA A 143 4.92 -19.71 23.06
C ALA A 143 3.90 -18.94 22.19
N THR A 144 2.62 -19.29 22.29
CA THR A 144 1.54 -18.59 21.59
C THR A 144 1.39 -17.16 22.11
N GLU A 145 1.43 -16.96 23.41
CA GLU A 145 1.38 -15.63 24.04
C GLU A 145 2.56 -14.75 23.60
N GLU A 146 3.78 -15.28 23.63
CA GLU A 146 4.96 -14.55 23.15
C GLU A 146 4.89 -14.24 21.63
N SER A 147 4.32 -15.13 20.84
CA SER A 147 4.06 -14.89 19.41
C SER A 147 3.08 -13.74 19.19
N VAL A 148 2.01 -13.67 19.98
CA VAL A 148 1.03 -12.56 19.91
C VAL A 148 1.70 -11.24 20.32
N LYS A 149 2.46 -11.22 21.41
CA LYS A 149 3.23 -10.04 21.86
C LYS A 149 4.20 -9.56 20.78
N SER A 150 4.93 -10.48 20.18
CA SER A 150 5.88 -10.16 19.11
C SER A 150 5.18 -9.58 17.87
N SER A 151 4.06 -10.17 17.48
CA SER A 151 3.26 -9.71 16.34
C SER A 151 2.67 -8.32 16.61
N PHE A 152 2.14 -8.09 17.81
CA PHE A 152 1.63 -6.79 18.21
C PHE A 152 2.72 -5.71 18.18
N ARG A 153 3.89 -6.00 18.76
CA ARG A 153 5.05 -5.10 18.75
C ARG A 153 5.47 -4.73 17.33
N LYS A 154 5.50 -5.71 16.42
CA LYS A 154 5.82 -5.48 15.01
C LYS A 154 4.79 -4.56 14.33
N LEU A 155 3.50 -4.80 14.56
CA LEU A 155 2.42 -3.97 14.02
C LEU A 155 2.49 -2.54 14.54
N TYR A 156 2.71 -2.36 15.85
CA TYR A 156 2.85 -1.05 16.46
C TYR A 156 4.04 -0.27 15.89
N LYS A 157 5.19 -0.92 15.75
CA LYS A 157 6.38 -0.33 15.11
C LYS A 157 6.10 0.07 13.65
N THR A 158 5.46 -0.80 12.88
CA THR A 158 5.07 -0.51 11.50
C THR A 158 4.11 0.67 11.42
N MET A 159 3.17 0.77 12.35
CA MET A 159 2.26 1.93 12.43
C MET A 159 3.04 3.22 12.66
N GLN A 160 3.98 3.25 13.63
CA GLN A 160 4.80 4.44 13.89
C GLN A 160 5.65 4.85 12.67
N GLU A 161 6.23 3.87 11.97
CA GLU A 161 6.96 4.11 10.72
C GLU A 161 6.06 4.74 9.66
N LYS A 162 4.79 4.28 9.54
CA LYS A 162 3.82 4.84 8.60
C LYS A 162 3.38 6.25 8.97
N ILE A 163 3.21 6.55 10.26
CA ILE A 163 2.91 7.91 10.74
C ILE A 163 4.06 8.86 10.37
N THR A 164 5.30 8.46 10.62
CA THR A 164 6.48 9.26 10.25
C THR A 164 6.58 9.47 8.74
N ALA A 165 6.36 8.42 7.95
CA ALA A 165 6.36 8.52 6.49
C ALA A 165 5.24 9.41 5.96
N MET A 166 4.06 9.39 6.59
CA MET A 166 2.96 10.29 6.24
C MET A 166 3.30 11.75 6.50
N ALA A 167 3.91 12.05 7.65
CA ALA A 167 4.35 13.40 7.99
C ALA A 167 5.43 13.91 7.01
N ALA A 168 6.38 13.07 6.63
CA ALA A 168 7.38 13.39 5.60
C ALA A 168 6.71 13.68 4.25
N ALA A 169 5.82 12.80 3.77
CA ALA A 169 5.10 12.99 2.51
C ALA A 169 4.24 14.26 2.50
N GLN A 170 3.64 14.65 3.64
CA GLN A 170 2.92 15.92 3.78
C GLN A 170 3.86 17.12 3.66
N GLY A 171 5.07 17.01 4.20
CA GLY A 171 6.13 18.02 4.03
C GLY A 171 6.53 18.16 2.56
N ASP A 172 6.78 17.05 1.89
CA ASP A 172 7.14 17.01 0.46
C ASP A 172 6.04 17.61 -0.42
N LEU A 173 4.78 17.28 -0.14
CA LEU A 173 3.63 17.86 -0.83
C LEU A 173 3.59 19.38 -0.68
N THR A 174 3.77 19.86 0.54
CA THR A 174 3.80 21.31 0.83
C THR A 174 4.95 22.01 0.07
N GLN A 175 6.13 21.39 0.04
CA GLN A 175 7.26 21.91 -0.71
C GLN A 175 7.02 21.89 -2.23
N ALA A 176 6.46 20.81 -2.76
CA ALA A 176 6.10 20.71 -4.17
C ALA A 176 5.07 21.78 -4.58
N GLN A 177 4.07 22.03 -3.74
CA GLN A 177 3.07 23.10 -3.97
C GLN A 177 3.71 24.49 -4.03
N LYS A 178 4.67 24.78 -3.13
CA LYS A 178 5.42 26.04 -3.14
C LYS A 178 6.26 26.19 -4.42
N THR A 179 6.96 25.13 -4.82
CA THR A 179 7.76 25.09 -6.04
C THR A 179 6.89 25.30 -7.28
N PHE A 180 5.76 24.62 -7.33
CA PHE A 180 4.78 24.78 -8.42
C PHE A 180 4.27 26.21 -8.52
N ALA A 181 3.90 26.85 -7.40
CA ALA A 181 3.44 28.24 -7.39
C ALA A 181 4.51 29.20 -7.91
N VAL A 182 5.79 28.99 -7.57
CA VAL A 182 6.90 29.77 -8.11
C VAL A 182 7.05 29.56 -9.63
N SER A 183 7.00 28.30 -10.09
CA SER A 183 7.09 27.98 -11.51
C SER A 183 5.92 28.57 -12.31
N GLU A 184 4.71 28.57 -11.76
CA GLU A 184 3.54 29.20 -12.37
C GLU A 184 3.75 30.73 -12.52
N LEU A 185 4.26 31.38 -11.48
CA LEU A 185 4.55 32.82 -11.54
C LEU A 185 5.65 33.15 -12.56
N GLN A 186 6.71 32.33 -12.62
CA GLN A 186 7.78 32.47 -13.63
C GLN A 186 7.24 32.30 -15.04
N TYR A 187 6.38 31.31 -15.29
CA TYR A 187 5.74 31.10 -16.57
C TYR A 187 4.84 32.30 -16.97
N LYS A 188 3.98 32.76 -16.06
CA LYS A 188 3.12 33.93 -16.29
C LYS A 188 3.90 35.22 -16.63
N ARG A 189 5.13 35.34 -16.11
CA ARG A 189 6.04 36.46 -16.39
C ARG A 189 6.93 36.23 -17.62
N GLY A 190 6.77 35.09 -18.33
CA GLY A 190 7.61 34.76 -19.50
C GLY A 190 9.06 34.40 -19.17
N MET A 191 9.37 34.13 -17.90
CA MET A 191 10.74 33.79 -17.45
C MET A 191 11.13 32.35 -17.76
N ILE A 192 10.15 31.46 -17.91
CA ILE A 192 10.35 30.06 -18.32
C ILE A 192 9.43 29.72 -19.48
N SER A 193 9.88 28.78 -20.31
CA SER A 193 9.07 28.29 -21.43
C SER A 193 7.89 27.44 -20.95
N ARG A 194 6.88 27.26 -21.80
CA ARG A 194 5.75 26.36 -21.54
C ARG A 194 6.24 24.92 -21.26
N LEU A 195 7.21 24.44 -22.03
CA LEU A 195 7.79 23.11 -21.83
C LEU A 195 8.36 22.96 -20.41
N LYS A 196 9.15 23.96 -19.95
CA LYS A 196 9.75 23.95 -18.61
C LYS A 196 8.74 24.03 -17.47
N TYR A 197 7.59 24.69 -17.72
CA TYR A 197 6.50 24.77 -16.74
C TYR A 197 5.71 23.44 -16.65
N GLU A 198 5.61 22.71 -17.75
CA GLU A 198 4.87 21.44 -17.84
C GLU A 198 5.69 20.21 -17.41
N GLU A 199 7.02 20.35 -17.20
CA GLU A 199 7.92 19.36 -16.57
C GLU A 199 7.74 19.32 -15.05
#